data_5e239681e7ee7b3daa61de00623bd4b4
#
_entry.id   5e239681e7ee7b3daa61de00623bd4b4
#
_cell.length_a   1.000
_cell.length_b   1.000
_cell.length_c   1.000
_cell.angle_alpha   90.00
_cell.angle_beta   90.00
_cell.angle_gamma   90.00
#
_symmetry.space_group_name_H-M   'P 1'
#
loop_
_entity.id
_entity.type
_entity.pdbx_description
1 polymer ?
#
loop_
_entity_poly.entity_id
_entity_poly.type
_entity_poly.pdbx_seq_one_letter_code
_entity_poly.pdbx_strand_id
1 'polypeptide(L)'
;MTDLHQLPDNLPVPVDDGACDHLEGMLLPSLLFETSSGNSQDLSELKGIIVIFFYPMIGNPDSPPMVGWNEIPGARGCTPQTCSYRDAYQQLTELGAKVFGASSQAIAEQYEAAVRLKLPFQLLNDSAFKLTESLKLPTFEYQGVKMIKRLTLIVVDGVIRKVFYPVFPPNENVDHVISWLNAETH
;
A
#
# COMPACT_ATOMS: atom_id res chain seq x y z
N MET A 1 -8.53 -16.05 -18.58
CA MET A 1 -8.53 -15.68 -17.15
C MET A 1 -7.26 -14.87 -16.91
N THR A 2 -7.37 -13.62 -16.51
CA THR A 2 -6.18 -12.78 -16.28
C THR A 2 -5.52 -13.24 -14.99
N ASP A 3 -4.26 -13.65 -15.05
CA ASP A 3 -3.50 -13.98 -13.86
C ASP A 3 -3.19 -12.71 -13.07
N LEU A 4 -3.80 -12.57 -11.89
CA LEU A 4 -3.61 -11.40 -11.02
C LEU A 4 -2.25 -11.40 -10.32
N HIS A 5 -1.55 -12.55 -10.26
CA HIS A 5 -0.25 -12.69 -9.61
C HIS A 5 0.92 -12.31 -10.51
N GLN A 6 0.71 -12.20 -11.81
CA GLN A 6 1.75 -11.84 -12.77
C GLN A 6 1.59 -10.41 -13.27
N LEU A 7 2.72 -9.74 -13.46
CA LEU A 7 2.76 -8.42 -14.10
C LEU A 7 2.92 -8.60 -15.61
N PRO A 8 2.09 -7.93 -16.42
CA PRO A 8 2.34 -7.83 -17.85
C PRO A 8 3.65 -7.09 -18.15
N ASP A 9 4.36 -7.51 -19.20
CA ASP A 9 5.67 -6.94 -19.57
C ASP A 9 5.61 -5.48 -20.06
N ASN A 10 4.44 -5.01 -20.49
CA ASN A 10 4.27 -3.72 -21.19
C ASN A 10 3.49 -2.70 -20.33
N LEU A 11 3.59 -2.76 -19.01
CA LEU A 11 2.91 -1.79 -18.17
C LEU A 11 3.52 -0.40 -18.32
N PRO A 12 2.70 0.66 -18.42
CA PRO A 12 3.21 2.01 -18.44
C PRO A 12 3.86 2.36 -17.11
N VAL A 13 5.06 2.93 -17.18
CA VAL A 13 5.83 3.35 -15.99
C VAL A 13 5.24 4.66 -15.46
N PRO A 14 4.86 4.73 -14.17
CA PRO A 14 4.41 5.98 -13.58
C PRO A 14 5.58 6.97 -13.47
N VAL A 15 5.26 8.26 -13.63
CA VAL A 15 6.23 9.34 -13.51
C VAL A 15 6.09 9.99 -12.14
N ASP A 16 7.23 10.34 -11.53
CA ASP A 16 7.24 11.16 -10.32
C ASP A 16 6.79 12.59 -10.66
N ASP A 17 5.65 12.96 -10.10
CA ASP A 17 5.03 14.28 -10.29
C ASP A 17 5.23 15.19 -9.06
N GLY A 18 6.08 14.81 -8.09
CA GLY A 18 6.34 15.54 -6.86
C GLY A 18 5.19 15.50 -5.84
N ALA A 19 4.16 14.71 -6.10
CA ALA A 19 2.96 14.72 -5.26
C ALA A 19 3.20 14.23 -3.81
N CYS A 20 4.33 13.59 -3.55
CA CYS A 20 4.70 13.08 -2.23
C CYS A 20 5.88 13.82 -1.57
N ASP A 21 6.44 14.87 -2.18
CA ASP A 21 7.65 15.56 -1.70
C ASP A 21 7.47 16.18 -0.30
N HIS A 22 6.24 16.49 0.08
CA HIS A 22 5.91 17.10 1.37
C HIS A 22 5.81 16.13 2.54
N LEU A 23 5.83 14.82 2.30
CA LEU A 23 5.45 13.81 3.29
C LEU A 23 6.56 13.51 4.30
N GLU A 24 7.84 13.50 3.90
CA GLU A 24 8.94 13.21 4.82
C GLU A 24 9.00 14.27 5.93
N GLY A 25 9.06 13.82 7.18
CA GLY A 25 9.01 14.65 8.37
C GLY A 25 7.60 14.93 8.92
N MET A 26 6.54 14.60 8.19
CA MET A 26 5.17 14.73 8.71
C MET A 26 4.88 13.69 9.80
N LEU A 27 4.01 14.07 10.74
CA LEU A 27 3.45 13.15 11.73
C LEU A 27 2.26 12.40 11.15
N LEU A 28 2.13 11.12 11.49
CA LEU A 28 0.89 10.40 11.25
C LEU A 28 -0.25 11.04 12.06
N PRO A 29 -1.41 11.28 11.42
CA PRO A 29 -2.58 11.75 12.13
C PRO A 29 -3.15 10.66 13.03
N SER A 30 -3.73 11.05 14.17
CA SER A 30 -4.52 10.14 15.02
C SER A 30 -5.85 9.89 14.34
N LEU A 31 -6.00 8.71 13.74
CA LEU A 31 -7.18 8.27 13.02
C LEU A 31 -7.40 6.79 13.30
N LEU A 32 -8.66 6.45 13.58
CA LEU A 32 -9.06 5.06 13.78
C LEU A 32 -9.50 4.44 12.45
N PHE A 33 -8.82 3.37 12.04
CA PHE A 33 -9.10 2.62 10.82
C PHE A 33 -9.75 1.28 11.16
N GLU A 34 -10.80 0.94 10.45
CA GLU A 34 -11.28 -0.42 10.38
C GLU A 34 -10.26 -1.27 9.59
N THR A 35 -9.99 -2.49 10.06
CA THR A 35 -8.99 -3.36 9.46
C THR A 35 -9.61 -4.64 8.90
N SER A 36 -8.89 -5.28 7.99
CA SER A 36 -9.28 -6.57 7.40
C SER A 36 -9.40 -7.72 8.40
N SER A 37 -8.96 -7.55 9.65
CA SER A 37 -9.16 -8.53 10.73
C SER A 37 -10.42 -8.28 11.56
N GLY A 38 -11.22 -7.26 11.23
CA GLY A 38 -12.42 -6.88 11.96
C GLY A 38 -12.17 -6.05 13.23
N ASN A 39 -10.92 -5.65 13.47
CA ASN A 39 -10.53 -4.76 14.55
C ASN A 39 -10.42 -3.32 14.05
N SER A 40 -10.20 -2.40 14.97
CA SER A 40 -9.84 -1.01 14.67
C SER A 40 -8.41 -0.73 15.10
N GLN A 41 -7.68 0.05 14.31
CA GLN A 41 -6.28 0.41 14.57
C GLN A 41 -6.06 1.92 14.38
N ASP A 42 -5.45 2.57 15.36
CA ASP A 42 -4.83 3.89 15.20
C ASP A 42 -3.31 3.71 15.08
N LEU A 43 -2.76 4.07 13.92
CA LEU A 43 -1.33 3.90 13.64
C LEU A 43 -0.47 4.90 14.40
N SER A 44 -1.01 6.04 14.82
CA SER A 44 -0.27 7.05 15.58
C SER A 44 0.10 6.60 17.00
N GLU A 45 -0.63 5.61 17.54
CA GLU A 45 -0.36 5.03 18.84
C GLU A 45 0.77 3.98 18.82
N LEU A 46 1.13 3.48 17.63
CA LEU A 46 2.15 2.45 17.50
C LEU A 46 3.55 3.06 17.60
N LYS A 47 4.43 2.36 18.33
CA LYS A 47 5.85 2.71 18.46
C LYS A 47 6.73 1.84 17.58
N GLY A 48 7.91 2.36 17.28
CA GLY A 48 8.89 1.71 16.41
C GLY A 48 8.61 1.93 14.93
N ILE A 49 9.01 0.97 14.13
CA ILE A 49 8.95 1.06 12.67
C ILE A 49 7.61 0.53 12.16
N ILE A 50 6.97 1.31 11.31
CA ILE A 50 5.75 0.93 10.61
C ILE A 50 5.99 1.12 9.11
N VAL A 51 5.67 0.12 8.32
CA VAL A 51 5.64 0.19 6.86
C VAL A 51 4.18 0.18 6.41
N ILE A 52 3.77 1.21 5.67
CA ILE A 52 2.41 1.32 5.13
C ILE A 52 2.54 1.38 3.61
N PHE A 53 2.13 0.34 2.91
CA PHE A 53 2.05 0.37 1.46
C PHE A 53 0.63 0.65 0.99
N PHE A 54 0.48 1.67 0.16
CA PHE A 54 -0.80 2.06 -0.42
C PHE A 54 -0.94 1.46 -1.82
N TYR A 55 -2.14 1.01 -2.14
CA TYR A 55 -2.46 0.43 -3.44
C TYR A 55 -3.85 0.86 -3.90
N PRO A 56 -4.05 1.03 -5.21
CA PRO A 56 -5.36 1.45 -5.72
C PRO A 56 -6.45 0.40 -5.46
N MET A 57 -6.24 -0.83 -5.93
CA MET A 57 -7.26 -1.88 -5.86
C MET A 57 -6.68 -3.27 -6.06
N ILE A 58 -6.86 -4.17 -5.10
CA ILE A 58 -6.60 -5.60 -5.28
C ILE A 58 -7.76 -6.20 -6.06
N GLY A 59 -7.47 -6.83 -7.20
CA GLY A 59 -8.49 -7.47 -8.02
C GLY A 59 -9.06 -8.72 -7.37
N ASN A 60 -10.35 -8.97 -7.63
CA ASN A 60 -11.00 -10.23 -7.29
C ASN A 60 -10.97 -11.14 -8.53
N PRO A 61 -10.45 -12.38 -8.46
CA PRO A 61 -10.39 -13.29 -9.60
C PRO A 61 -11.77 -13.70 -10.15
N ASP A 62 -12.81 -13.60 -9.31
CA ASP A 62 -14.19 -13.92 -9.68
C ASP A 62 -14.93 -12.74 -10.35
N SER A 63 -14.28 -11.58 -10.44
CA SER A 63 -14.81 -10.39 -11.08
C SER A 63 -14.04 -10.08 -12.36
N PRO A 64 -14.71 -9.59 -13.42
CA PRO A 64 -13.99 -9.16 -14.62
C PRO A 64 -13.06 -7.98 -14.27
N PRO A 65 -11.84 -7.95 -14.84
CA PRO A 65 -10.94 -6.81 -14.63
C PRO A 65 -11.56 -5.54 -15.25
N MET A 66 -11.26 -4.39 -14.66
CA MET A 66 -11.67 -3.11 -15.22
C MET A 66 -11.04 -2.94 -16.61
N VAL A 67 -11.86 -2.58 -17.60
CA VAL A 67 -11.39 -2.32 -18.96
C VAL A 67 -10.37 -1.17 -18.93
N GLY A 68 -9.20 -1.35 -19.57
CA GLY A 68 -8.17 -0.33 -19.61
C GLY A 68 -7.32 -0.19 -18.32
N TRP A 69 -7.51 -1.06 -17.34
CA TRP A 69 -6.75 -0.99 -16.07
C TRP A 69 -5.24 -1.08 -16.26
N ASN A 70 -4.78 -1.92 -17.20
CA ASN A 70 -3.35 -2.08 -17.49
C ASN A 70 -2.74 -0.88 -18.22
N GLU A 71 -3.55 0.02 -18.75
CA GLU A 71 -3.11 1.21 -19.48
C GLU A 71 -2.86 2.40 -18.55
N ILE A 72 -3.29 2.29 -17.29
CA ILE A 72 -3.11 3.35 -16.28
C ILE A 72 -1.75 3.18 -15.61
N PRO A 73 -0.83 4.16 -15.71
CA PRO A 73 0.48 4.09 -15.07
C PRO A 73 0.35 3.87 -13.55
N GLY A 74 0.99 2.81 -13.04
CA GLY A 74 1.01 2.50 -11.61
C GLY A 74 -0.26 1.82 -11.07
N ALA A 75 -1.32 1.60 -11.85
CA ALA A 75 -2.55 0.97 -11.35
C ALA A 75 -2.41 -0.54 -11.19
N ARG A 76 -1.92 -1.23 -12.22
CA ARG A 76 -1.75 -2.69 -12.20
C ARG A 76 -0.66 -3.12 -11.20
N GLY A 77 -0.88 -4.26 -10.51
CA GLY A 77 0.14 -4.92 -9.69
C GLY A 77 -0.12 -4.89 -8.18
N CYS A 78 -1.34 -4.61 -7.73
CA CYS A 78 -1.67 -4.62 -6.30
C CYS A 78 -1.52 -6.02 -5.69
N THR A 79 -1.98 -7.06 -6.38
CA THR A 79 -1.82 -8.45 -5.93
C THR A 79 -0.34 -8.86 -5.86
N PRO A 80 0.50 -8.70 -6.91
CA PRO A 80 1.93 -8.97 -6.82
C PRO A 80 2.64 -8.19 -5.70
N GLN A 81 2.34 -6.90 -5.53
CA GLN A 81 2.91 -6.11 -4.44
C GLN A 81 2.52 -6.68 -3.07
N THR A 82 1.24 -6.92 -2.85
CA THR A 82 0.75 -7.44 -1.56
C THR A 82 1.34 -8.81 -1.25
N CYS A 83 1.45 -9.70 -2.27
CA CYS A 83 2.09 -11.00 -2.12
C CYS A 83 3.59 -10.88 -1.81
N SER A 84 4.31 -9.92 -2.42
CA SER A 84 5.73 -9.73 -2.10
C SER A 84 5.94 -9.29 -0.64
N TYR A 85 5.08 -8.43 -0.10
CA TYR A 85 5.10 -8.09 1.33
C TYR A 85 4.75 -9.28 2.22
N ARG A 86 3.78 -10.11 1.83
CA ARG A 86 3.45 -11.36 2.53
C ARG A 86 4.66 -12.29 2.60
N ASP A 87 5.31 -12.50 1.47
CA ASP A 87 6.43 -13.45 1.35
C ASP A 87 7.67 -12.95 2.10
N ALA A 88 7.87 -11.64 2.19
CA ALA A 88 8.97 -11.00 2.93
C ALA A 88 8.60 -10.64 4.39
N TYR A 89 7.41 -10.99 4.87
CA TYR A 89 6.90 -10.54 6.16
C TYR A 89 7.78 -10.92 7.35
N GLN A 90 8.31 -12.14 7.35
CA GLN A 90 9.23 -12.59 8.39
C GLN A 90 10.47 -11.69 8.45
N GLN A 91 11.09 -11.41 7.32
CA GLN A 91 12.29 -10.55 7.24
C GLN A 91 11.98 -9.13 7.72
N LEU A 92 10.83 -8.56 7.33
CA LEU A 92 10.40 -7.23 7.81
C LEU A 92 10.19 -7.22 9.33
N THR A 93 9.61 -8.28 9.88
CA THR A 93 9.40 -8.42 11.33
C THR A 93 10.73 -8.55 12.08
N GLU A 94 11.70 -9.28 11.54
CA GLU A 94 13.06 -9.41 12.09
C GLU A 94 13.79 -8.07 12.11
N LEU A 95 13.50 -7.17 11.16
CA LEU A 95 13.96 -5.78 11.14
C LEU A 95 13.16 -4.85 12.07
N GLY A 96 12.22 -5.38 12.84
CA GLY A 96 11.39 -4.62 13.78
C GLY A 96 10.22 -3.86 13.16
N ALA A 97 9.92 -4.09 11.89
CA ALA A 97 8.86 -3.39 11.19
C ALA A 97 7.49 -4.08 11.36
N LYS A 98 6.47 -3.27 11.65
CA LYS A 98 5.06 -3.64 11.53
C LYS A 98 4.58 -3.26 10.14
N VAL A 99 3.85 -4.14 9.46
CA VAL A 99 3.42 -3.95 8.06
C VAL A 99 1.91 -3.77 7.99
N PHE A 100 1.47 -2.80 7.21
CA PHE A 100 0.07 -2.57 6.87
C PHE A 100 -0.06 -2.26 5.38
N GLY A 101 -1.09 -2.81 4.74
CA GLY A 101 -1.56 -2.31 3.46
C GLY A 101 -2.69 -1.30 3.69
N ALA A 102 -2.87 -0.34 2.80
CA ALA A 102 -3.95 0.65 2.89
C ALA A 102 -4.56 0.94 1.52
N SER A 103 -5.87 1.04 1.46
CA SER A 103 -6.61 1.32 0.23
C SER A 103 -7.93 2.01 0.53
N SER A 104 -8.48 2.66 -0.49
CA SER A 104 -9.86 3.18 -0.48
C SER A 104 -10.92 2.14 -0.84
N GLN A 105 -10.53 0.89 -1.10
CA GLN A 105 -11.49 -0.21 -1.31
C GLN A 105 -12.38 -0.42 -0.07
N ALA A 106 -13.58 -0.92 -0.31
CA ALA A 106 -14.49 -1.31 0.78
C ALA A 106 -13.86 -2.39 1.66
N ILE A 107 -14.16 -2.35 2.97
CA ILE A 107 -13.58 -3.29 3.93
C ILE A 107 -13.88 -4.75 3.59
N ALA A 108 -15.05 -5.04 3.01
CA ALA A 108 -15.42 -6.39 2.60
C ALA A 108 -14.49 -6.94 1.50
N GLU A 109 -14.08 -6.10 0.55
CA GLU A 109 -13.12 -6.48 -0.50
C GLU A 109 -11.72 -6.69 0.07
N GLN A 110 -11.32 -5.85 1.01
CA GLN A 110 -10.04 -5.99 1.71
C GLN A 110 -10.00 -7.25 2.58
N TYR A 111 -11.09 -7.57 3.27
CA TYR A 111 -11.22 -8.82 4.03
C TYR A 111 -11.11 -10.05 3.10
N GLU A 112 -11.84 -10.05 1.99
CA GLU A 112 -11.76 -11.14 1.00
C GLU A 112 -10.32 -11.33 0.51
N ALA A 113 -9.66 -10.24 0.11
CA ALA A 113 -8.28 -10.27 -0.36
C ALA A 113 -7.31 -10.78 0.73
N ALA A 114 -7.48 -10.34 1.98
CA ALA A 114 -6.63 -10.78 3.09
C ALA A 114 -6.75 -12.28 3.36
N VAL A 115 -7.97 -12.81 3.31
CA VAL A 115 -8.24 -14.25 3.49
C VAL A 115 -7.69 -15.07 2.32
N ARG A 116 -8.04 -14.68 1.09
CA ARG A 116 -7.63 -15.38 -0.13
C ARG A 116 -6.12 -15.42 -0.31
N LEU A 117 -5.44 -14.31 -0.04
CA LEU A 117 -3.99 -14.18 -0.16
C LEU A 117 -3.24 -14.65 1.09
N LYS A 118 -3.94 -15.04 2.16
CA LYS A 118 -3.37 -15.49 3.44
C LYS A 118 -2.38 -14.46 4.01
N LEU A 119 -2.80 -13.21 4.11
CA LEU A 119 -1.94 -12.12 4.56
C LEU A 119 -1.64 -12.23 6.06
N PRO A 120 -0.37 -12.16 6.49
CA PRO A 120 0.01 -12.17 7.91
C PRO A 120 -0.11 -10.79 8.56
N PHE A 121 -0.48 -9.77 7.81
CA PHE A 121 -0.68 -8.39 8.25
C PHE A 121 -2.07 -7.89 7.89
N GLN A 122 -2.44 -6.75 8.47
CA GLN A 122 -3.76 -6.16 8.27
C GLN A 122 -3.78 -5.18 7.09
N LEU A 123 -4.93 -5.09 6.43
CA LEU A 123 -5.26 -4.05 5.47
C LEU A 123 -6.15 -3.01 6.15
N LEU A 124 -5.84 -1.73 5.94
CA LEU A 124 -6.51 -0.57 6.52
C LEU A 124 -7.53 -0.01 5.52
N ASN A 125 -8.72 0.26 6.03
CA ASN A 125 -9.78 0.87 5.25
C ASN A 125 -9.71 2.40 5.29
N ASP A 126 -9.29 3.01 4.19
CA ASP A 126 -9.37 4.46 3.98
C ASP A 126 -10.43 4.84 2.93
N SER A 127 -11.55 4.13 2.88
CA SER A 127 -12.65 4.40 1.93
C SER A 127 -13.29 5.78 2.12
N ALA A 128 -13.17 6.35 3.32
CA ALA A 128 -13.58 7.72 3.61
C ALA A 128 -12.48 8.77 3.32
N PHE A 129 -11.31 8.36 2.78
CA PHE A 129 -10.17 9.21 2.45
C PHE A 129 -9.62 10.05 3.60
N LYS A 130 -9.84 9.68 4.86
CA LYS A 130 -9.40 10.46 6.03
C LYS A 130 -7.88 10.57 6.11
N LEU A 131 -7.16 9.45 5.94
CA LEU A 131 -5.69 9.46 5.91
C LEU A 131 -5.18 10.16 4.66
N THR A 132 -5.78 9.85 3.52
CA THR A 132 -5.46 10.45 2.23
C THR A 132 -5.58 11.97 2.28
N GLU A 133 -6.64 12.51 2.83
CA GLU A 133 -6.84 13.96 2.96
C GLU A 133 -5.91 14.60 3.99
N SER A 134 -5.73 13.97 5.16
CA SER A 134 -4.85 14.48 6.21
C SER A 134 -3.39 14.58 5.78
N LEU A 135 -2.91 13.60 5.01
CA LEU A 135 -1.55 13.58 4.48
C LEU A 135 -1.44 14.13 3.06
N LYS A 136 -2.55 14.54 2.44
CA LYS A 136 -2.61 14.98 1.02
C LYS A 136 -1.96 13.97 0.08
N LEU A 137 -2.32 12.68 0.25
CA LEU A 137 -1.82 11.62 -0.60
C LEU A 137 -2.36 11.75 -2.03
N PRO A 138 -1.56 11.39 -3.04
CA PRO A 138 -1.99 11.46 -4.44
C PRO A 138 -3.10 10.45 -4.74
N THR A 139 -4.09 10.90 -5.48
CA THR A 139 -5.22 10.08 -5.93
C THR A 139 -5.39 10.19 -7.43
N PHE A 140 -6.15 9.27 -7.99
CA PHE A 140 -6.64 9.34 -9.36
C PHE A 140 -8.06 8.82 -9.42
N GLU A 141 -8.76 9.15 -10.47
CA GLU A 141 -10.11 8.68 -10.71
C GLU A 141 -10.18 7.89 -12.00
N TYR A 142 -10.84 6.76 -11.96
CA TYR A 142 -11.09 5.94 -13.13
C TYR A 142 -12.49 5.34 -13.09
N GLN A 143 -13.25 5.53 -14.18
CA GLN A 143 -14.66 5.10 -14.30
C GLN A 143 -15.53 5.57 -13.11
N GLY A 144 -15.30 6.80 -12.64
CA GLY A 144 -16.05 7.38 -11.53
C GLY A 144 -15.63 6.88 -10.13
N VAL A 145 -14.58 6.08 -10.03
CA VAL A 145 -14.05 5.59 -8.76
C VAL A 145 -12.75 6.31 -8.43
N LYS A 146 -12.72 7.03 -7.30
CA LYS A 146 -11.52 7.66 -6.76
C LYS A 146 -10.68 6.62 -6.02
N MET A 147 -9.40 6.59 -6.30
CA MET A 147 -8.45 5.63 -5.71
C MET A 147 -7.16 6.33 -5.30
N ILE A 148 -6.46 5.72 -4.32
CA ILE A 148 -5.16 6.20 -3.86
C ILE A 148 -4.09 5.70 -4.84
N LYS A 149 -3.17 6.57 -5.27
CA LYS A 149 -2.01 6.15 -6.05
C LYS A 149 -1.09 5.28 -5.19
N ARG A 150 -0.35 4.41 -5.85
CA ARG A 150 0.60 3.52 -5.20
C ARG A 150 1.79 4.29 -4.64
N LEU A 151 2.01 4.17 -3.34
CA LEU A 151 3.17 4.69 -2.62
C LEU A 151 3.43 3.84 -1.38
N THR A 152 4.61 3.99 -0.78
CA THR A 152 4.92 3.33 0.49
C THR A 152 5.58 4.32 1.44
N LEU A 153 5.13 4.31 2.68
CA LEU A 153 5.67 5.12 3.77
C LEU A 153 6.41 4.21 4.75
N ILE A 154 7.57 4.64 5.20
CA ILE A 154 8.20 4.13 6.41
C ILE A 154 8.07 5.19 7.49
N VAL A 155 7.45 4.82 8.58
CA VAL A 155 7.18 5.67 9.73
C VAL A 155 7.96 5.14 10.93
N VAL A 156 8.62 6.03 11.66
CA VAL A 156 9.34 5.67 12.88
C VAL A 156 8.83 6.56 14.01
N ASP A 157 8.28 5.95 15.05
CA ASP A 157 7.69 6.65 16.20
C ASP A 157 6.73 7.78 15.81
N GLY A 158 5.86 7.48 14.84
CA GLY A 158 4.83 8.39 14.35
C GLY A 158 5.28 9.43 13.31
N VAL A 159 6.58 9.48 12.98
CA VAL A 159 7.13 10.41 11.97
C VAL A 159 7.43 9.68 10.67
N ILE A 160 6.95 10.20 9.54
CA ILE A 160 7.28 9.68 8.20
C ILE A 160 8.76 9.94 7.93
N ARG A 161 9.57 8.89 7.80
CA ARG A 161 11.01 8.97 7.58
C ARG A 161 11.42 8.70 6.15
N LYS A 162 10.63 7.91 5.42
CA LYS A 162 10.90 7.59 4.02
C LYS A 162 9.62 7.43 3.24
N VAL A 163 9.65 7.93 2.02
CA VAL A 163 8.58 7.81 1.04
C VAL A 163 9.13 7.14 -0.21
N PHE A 164 8.42 6.13 -0.70
CA PHE A 164 8.65 5.55 -2.03
C PHE A 164 7.48 5.95 -2.92
N TYR A 165 7.76 6.81 -3.88
CA TYR A 165 6.79 7.29 -4.86
C TYR A 165 7.50 7.84 -6.09
N PRO A 166 7.06 7.49 -7.29
CA PRO A 166 6.12 6.41 -7.57
C PRO A 166 6.72 5.03 -7.27
N VAL A 167 5.87 4.02 -7.13
CA VAL A 167 6.30 2.63 -6.93
C VAL A 167 6.20 1.86 -8.24
N PHE A 168 7.34 1.42 -8.77
CA PHE A 168 7.40 0.59 -9.98
C PHE A 168 8.76 -0.12 -10.11
N PRO A 169 8.82 -1.44 -10.45
CA PRO A 169 7.67 -2.34 -10.48
C PRO A 169 7.12 -2.61 -9.08
N PRO A 170 5.80 -2.84 -8.95
CA PRO A 170 5.17 -2.93 -7.62
C PRO A 170 5.62 -4.12 -6.79
N ASN A 171 5.99 -5.24 -7.40
CA ASN A 171 6.46 -6.45 -6.72
C ASN A 171 7.88 -6.30 -6.14
N GLU A 172 8.68 -5.33 -6.59
CA GLU A 172 10.04 -5.06 -6.09
C GLU A 172 10.06 -3.99 -4.98
N ASN A 173 8.93 -3.38 -4.70
CA ASN A 173 8.85 -2.31 -3.70
C ASN A 173 9.31 -2.77 -2.32
N VAL A 174 9.00 -4.01 -1.92
CA VAL A 174 9.42 -4.56 -0.63
C VAL A 174 10.94 -4.66 -0.50
N ASP A 175 11.66 -4.96 -1.58
CA ASP A 175 13.11 -5.06 -1.59
C ASP A 175 13.76 -3.68 -1.34
N HIS A 176 13.18 -2.61 -1.90
CA HIS A 176 13.61 -1.24 -1.64
C HIS A 176 13.37 -0.85 -0.18
N VAL A 177 12.23 -1.26 0.40
CA VAL A 177 11.92 -1.05 1.82
C VAL A 177 12.92 -1.76 2.72
N ILE A 178 13.18 -3.04 2.47
CA ILE A 178 14.15 -3.85 3.22
C ILE A 178 15.56 -3.26 3.12
N SER A 179 15.97 -2.83 1.92
CA SER A 179 17.29 -2.21 1.71
C SER A 179 17.42 -0.94 2.53
N TRP A 180 16.39 -0.09 2.57
CA TRP A 180 16.42 1.12 3.38
C TRP A 180 16.46 0.82 4.88
N LEU A 181 15.64 -0.11 5.37
CA LEU A 181 15.63 -0.52 6.77
C LEU A 181 16.99 -1.07 7.22
N ASN A 182 17.66 -1.87 6.41
CA ASN A 182 19.01 -2.37 6.70
C ASN A 182 20.06 -1.25 6.77
N ALA A 183 19.93 -0.21 5.96
CA ALA A 183 20.86 0.92 5.96
C ALA A 183 20.69 1.82 7.19
N GLU A 184 19.47 1.97 7.71
CA GLU A 184 19.19 2.81 8.88
C GLU A 184 19.46 2.11 10.23
N THR A 185 19.51 0.78 10.24
CA THR A 185 19.82 -0.02 11.46
C THR A 185 21.32 -0.15 11.74
N HIS A 186 22.16 0.44 10.91
CA HIS A 186 23.62 0.50 11.08
C HIS A 186 24.09 1.94 11.17
#